data_86a770ea4b6349ac2a05916815e8235c
#
_entry.id   86a770ea4b6349ac2a05916815e8235c
#
_cell.length_a   1.000
_cell.length_b   1.000
_cell.length_c   1.000
_cell.angle_alpha   90.00
_cell.angle_beta   90.00
_cell.angle_gamma   90.00
#
_symmetry.space_group_name_H-M   'P 1'
#
loop_
_entity.id
_entity.type
_entity.pdbx_description
1 polymer ?
#
loop_
_entity_poly.entity_id
_entity_poly.type
_entity_poly.pdbx_seq_one_letter_code
_entity_poly.pdbx_strand_id
1 'polypeptide(L)'
;MFEKILIANRGEIALRIQRACREMGIKTVVVHSEADAEAKYVRLADESVCIGPAASSASYLNVPAIISAAEVTDAEAIHPGYGFLSENADFAERVEQSGFTFIGPKAETIRLMGDKVSAKNAMKKAGVPVVPGMDGALPEDPKEIVKIARQIGYPIIVKASGGGGGRGMRVVHTEAALKNAVSTTRAEAQAAFGNPSVYMEKYLEKPRHIEIQVLADKHRNAFYLGDRDCSMQRRHQKIIEEAPAPLLNEKARARIGERCAEACRKIGYEGAGTFEFLYEGGEFFFIEMNTRLQVEHPVTECVTGHDLVQLQIRVAAGEKLTLRQKDIVLKGHAIECRINAEDPYKFTPSPGRITSLHMPGGPGVRVDSHAYNGYFVPPYYDSLLGKIITYGDTREQAIARMHIALSETIIEGISTNLPLHRELMRDAAFLRGGTSIHYLEERLAKLTRAE
;
A
#
# COMPACT_ATOMS: atom_id res chain seq x y z
N MET A 1 -20.52 -19.52 2.63
CA MET A 1 -19.36 -19.26 1.71
C MET A 1 -19.94 -18.92 0.34
N PHE A 2 -19.32 -18.00 -0.39
CA PHE A 2 -19.80 -17.62 -1.74
C PHE A 2 -19.59 -18.74 -2.75
N GLU A 3 -20.48 -18.83 -3.72
CA GLU A 3 -20.32 -19.72 -4.88
C GLU A 3 -19.60 -19.03 -6.05
N LYS A 4 -19.82 -17.70 -6.21
CA LYS A 4 -19.25 -16.92 -7.30
C LYS A 4 -18.88 -15.50 -6.85
N ILE A 5 -17.65 -15.07 -7.16
CA ILE A 5 -17.13 -13.73 -6.85
C ILE A 5 -16.75 -13.01 -8.14
N LEU A 6 -17.20 -11.74 -8.27
CA LEU A 6 -16.70 -10.84 -9.30
C LEU A 6 -15.45 -10.10 -8.79
N ILE A 7 -14.41 -10.10 -9.63
CA ILE A 7 -13.14 -9.40 -9.34
C ILE A 7 -13.14 -8.07 -10.10
N ALA A 8 -13.35 -6.98 -9.36
CA ALA A 8 -13.40 -5.61 -9.89
C ALA A 8 -12.00 -4.98 -9.95
N ASN A 9 -11.07 -5.65 -10.59
CA ASN A 9 -9.69 -5.21 -10.74
C ASN A 9 -9.02 -5.90 -11.94
N ARG A 10 -7.76 -5.58 -12.20
CA ARG A 10 -6.96 -6.08 -13.32
C ARG A 10 -5.57 -6.55 -12.87
N GLY A 11 -4.80 -7.06 -13.81
CA GLY A 11 -3.39 -7.31 -13.62
C GLY A 11 -3.09 -8.48 -12.67
N GLU A 12 -1.99 -8.35 -11.94
CA GLU A 12 -1.53 -9.43 -11.08
C GLU A 12 -2.47 -9.68 -9.90
N ILE A 13 -3.12 -8.62 -9.37
CA ILE A 13 -4.04 -8.78 -8.24
C ILE A 13 -5.33 -9.52 -8.66
N ALA A 14 -5.83 -9.30 -9.86
CA ALA A 14 -6.97 -10.07 -10.35
C ALA A 14 -6.63 -11.57 -10.41
N LEU A 15 -5.44 -11.90 -10.92
CA LEU A 15 -4.96 -13.29 -10.95
C LEU A 15 -4.70 -13.85 -9.53
N ARG A 16 -4.20 -13.03 -8.62
CA ARG A 16 -4.00 -13.43 -7.21
C ARG A 16 -5.31 -13.80 -6.51
N ILE A 17 -6.34 -12.98 -6.72
CA ILE A 17 -7.68 -13.25 -6.18
C ILE A 17 -8.29 -14.50 -6.82
N GLN A 18 -8.15 -14.68 -8.13
CA GLN A 18 -8.60 -15.92 -8.80
C GLN A 18 -7.97 -17.17 -8.18
N ARG A 19 -6.65 -17.15 -7.90
CA ARG A 19 -5.97 -18.28 -7.27
C ARG A 19 -6.59 -18.62 -5.93
N ALA A 20 -6.82 -17.60 -5.07
CA ALA A 20 -7.47 -17.81 -3.78
C ALA A 20 -8.89 -18.38 -3.93
N CYS A 21 -9.70 -17.83 -4.82
CA CYS A 21 -11.05 -18.33 -5.09
C CYS A 21 -11.04 -19.78 -5.56
N ARG A 22 -10.16 -20.14 -6.49
CA ARG A 22 -10.03 -21.51 -6.99
C ARG A 22 -9.66 -22.52 -5.91
N GLU A 23 -8.70 -22.18 -5.05
CA GLU A 23 -8.32 -23.02 -3.90
C GLU A 23 -9.48 -23.19 -2.91
N MET A 24 -10.37 -22.20 -2.81
CA MET A 24 -11.58 -22.27 -1.98
C MET A 24 -12.79 -22.92 -2.68
N GLY A 25 -12.65 -23.34 -3.96
CA GLY A 25 -13.74 -23.89 -4.75
C GLY A 25 -14.78 -22.86 -5.21
N ILE A 26 -14.42 -21.59 -5.25
CA ILE A 26 -15.29 -20.46 -5.62
C ILE A 26 -15.07 -20.10 -7.09
N LYS A 27 -16.14 -20.00 -7.88
CA LYS A 27 -16.09 -19.52 -9.27
C LYS A 27 -15.76 -18.04 -9.34
N THR A 28 -15.12 -17.64 -10.42
CA THR A 28 -14.69 -16.25 -10.61
C THR A 28 -15.25 -15.65 -11.88
N VAL A 29 -15.75 -14.41 -11.76
CA VAL A 29 -16.01 -13.52 -12.89
C VAL A 29 -14.96 -12.42 -12.85
N VAL A 30 -14.26 -12.18 -13.95
CA VAL A 30 -13.36 -11.03 -14.05
C VAL A 30 -13.97 -9.98 -14.97
N VAL A 31 -13.83 -8.71 -14.58
CA VAL A 31 -14.11 -7.61 -15.49
C VAL A 31 -12.82 -7.21 -16.22
N HIS A 32 -12.94 -6.71 -17.42
CA HIS A 32 -11.81 -6.20 -18.18
C HIS A 32 -12.22 -5.08 -19.12
N SER A 33 -11.28 -4.18 -19.43
CA SER A 33 -11.43 -3.24 -20.53
C SER A 33 -11.11 -3.92 -21.86
N GLU A 34 -11.42 -3.27 -22.98
CA GLU A 34 -11.03 -3.74 -24.32
C GLU A 34 -9.51 -3.95 -24.42
N ALA A 35 -8.70 -3.09 -23.78
CA ALA A 35 -7.23 -3.20 -23.81
C ALA A 35 -6.70 -4.45 -23.07
N ASP A 36 -7.44 -4.99 -22.12
CA ASP A 36 -7.07 -6.17 -21.32
C ASP A 36 -7.73 -7.47 -21.80
N ALA A 37 -8.48 -7.47 -22.90
CA ALA A 37 -9.22 -8.64 -23.37
C ALA A 37 -8.34 -9.91 -23.51
N GLU A 38 -7.07 -9.74 -23.89
CA GLU A 38 -6.10 -10.82 -24.05
C GLU A 38 -5.27 -11.12 -22.78
N ALA A 39 -5.57 -10.45 -21.67
CA ALA A 39 -4.82 -10.62 -20.44
C ALA A 39 -4.97 -12.03 -19.85
N LYS A 40 -3.92 -12.52 -19.20
CA LYS A 40 -3.86 -13.88 -18.64
C LYS A 40 -4.99 -14.15 -17.64
N TYR A 41 -5.32 -13.17 -16.77
CA TYR A 41 -6.39 -13.32 -15.80
C TYR A 41 -7.77 -13.43 -16.44
N VAL A 42 -7.98 -12.82 -17.63
CA VAL A 42 -9.23 -12.96 -18.40
C VAL A 42 -9.35 -14.36 -18.97
N ARG A 43 -8.28 -14.89 -19.56
CA ARG A 43 -8.25 -16.25 -20.13
C ARG A 43 -8.42 -17.37 -19.11
N LEU A 44 -8.05 -17.11 -17.86
CA LEU A 44 -8.09 -18.09 -16.76
C LEU A 44 -9.37 -18.00 -15.91
N ALA A 45 -10.21 -17.01 -16.09
CA ALA A 45 -11.45 -16.87 -15.35
C ALA A 45 -12.50 -17.90 -15.78
N ASP A 46 -13.43 -18.21 -14.89
CA ASP A 46 -14.60 -19.03 -15.25
C ASP A 46 -15.52 -18.25 -16.19
N GLU A 47 -15.69 -16.96 -15.92
CA GLU A 47 -16.44 -16.01 -16.75
C GLU A 47 -15.71 -14.68 -16.85
N SER A 48 -15.91 -13.93 -17.92
CA SER A 48 -15.35 -12.58 -18.09
C SER A 48 -16.34 -11.64 -18.75
N VAL A 49 -16.30 -10.36 -18.35
CA VAL A 49 -17.18 -9.32 -18.90
C VAL A 49 -16.34 -8.11 -19.28
N CYS A 50 -16.46 -7.70 -20.56
CA CYS A 50 -15.89 -6.42 -21.00
C CYS A 50 -16.75 -5.27 -20.48
N ILE A 51 -16.15 -4.36 -19.70
CA ILE A 51 -16.85 -3.26 -19.04
C ILE A 51 -16.61 -1.90 -19.69
N GLY A 52 -15.94 -1.86 -20.83
CA GLY A 52 -15.74 -0.63 -21.58
C GLY A 52 -14.37 -0.49 -22.24
N PRO A 53 -14.10 0.68 -22.82
CA PRO A 53 -12.84 0.98 -23.51
C PRO A 53 -11.63 1.04 -22.57
N ALA A 54 -10.44 1.25 -23.14
CA ALA A 54 -9.18 1.22 -22.42
C ALA A 54 -9.07 2.21 -21.25
N ALA A 55 -9.68 3.41 -21.35
CA ALA A 55 -9.61 4.42 -20.31
C ALA A 55 -10.22 3.92 -19.00
N SER A 56 -9.48 4.04 -17.88
CA SER A 56 -9.95 3.59 -16.56
C SER A 56 -11.27 4.23 -16.13
N SER A 57 -11.47 5.52 -16.44
CA SER A 57 -12.70 6.25 -16.15
C SER A 57 -13.95 5.68 -16.86
N ALA A 58 -13.75 5.02 -18.01
CA ALA A 58 -14.82 4.43 -18.79
C ALA A 58 -14.95 2.91 -18.58
N SER A 59 -14.08 2.30 -17.76
CA SER A 59 -14.03 0.85 -17.51
C SER A 59 -13.89 0.55 -16.00
N TYR A 60 -12.69 0.42 -15.47
CA TYR A 60 -12.43 0.00 -14.08
C TYR A 60 -12.95 0.96 -13.01
N LEU A 61 -13.25 2.22 -13.35
CA LEU A 61 -13.88 3.21 -12.49
C LEU A 61 -15.39 3.43 -12.82
N ASN A 62 -15.92 2.66 -13.76
CA ASN A 62 -17.33 2.73 -14.17
C ASN A 62 -18.17 1.84 -13.25
N VAL A 63 -18.64 2.40 -12.14
CA VAL A 63 -19.44 1.69 -11.14
C VAL A 63 -20.68 1.02 -11.74
N PRO A 64 -21.52 1.69 -12.57
CA PRO A 64 -22.67 1.04 -13.19
C PRO A 64 -22.30 -0.19 -14.02
N ALA A 65 -21.24 -0.14 -14.83
CA ALA A 65 -20.81 -1.26 -15.64
C ALA A 65 -20.35 -2.46 -14.79
N ILE A 66 -19.66 -2.21 -13.68
CA ILE A 66 -19.23 -3.26 -12.74
C ILE A 66 -20.43 -3.90 -12.06
N ILE A 67 -21.39 -3.12 -11.57
CA ILE A 67 -22.61 -3.64 -10.95
C ILE A 67 -23.42 -4.48 -11.96
N SER A 68 -23.63 -3.97 -13.18
CA SER A 68 -24.32 -4.73 -14.22
C SER A 68 -23.60 -6.05 -14.57
N ALA A 69 -22.26 -6.05 -14.58
CA ALA A 69 -21.49 -7.28 -14.79
C ALA A 69 -21.74 -8.30 -13.65
N ALA A 70 -21.87 -7.84 -12.42
CA ALA A 70 -22.20 -8.72 -11.28
C ALA A 70 -23.61 -9.28 -11.39
N GLU A 71 -24.58 -8.47 -11.82
CA GLU A 71 -25.98 -8.89 -12.01
C GLU A 71 -26.12 -9.95 -13.11
N VAL A 72 -25.56 -9.73 -14.29
CA VAL A 72 -25.72 -10.65 -15.44
C VAL A 72 -24.95 -11.95 -15.28
N THR A 73 -24.02 -12.01 -14.35
CA THR A 73 -23.22 -13.21 -14.06
C THR A 73 -23.62 -13.91 -12.78
N ASP A 74 -24.67 -13.45 -12.10
CA ASP A 74 -25.13 -13.99 -10.82
C ASP A 74 -24.00 -14.08 -9.77
N ALA A 75 -23.11 -13.09 -9.71
CA ALA A 75 -22.10 -13.00 -8.68
C ALA A 75 -22.74 -12.64 -7.32
N GLU A 76 -22.22 -13.18 -6.23
CA GLU A 76 -22.74 -12.92 -4.87
C GLU A 76 -21.94 -11.84 -4.13
N ALA A 77 -20.66 -11.67 -4.52
CA ALA A 77 -19.77 -10.72 -3.89
C ALA A 77 -18.83 -10.09 -4.93
N ILE A 78 -18.32 -8.90 -4.59
CA ILE A 78 -17.37 -8.14 -5.41
C ILE A 78 -16.10 -7.93 -4.62
N HIS A 79 -14.96 -8.40 -5.17
CA HIS A 79 -13.63 -8.16 -4.61
C HIS A 79 -12.95 -7.02 -5.35
N PRO A 80 -12.67 -5.89 -4.71
CA PRO A 80 -12.10 -4.72 -5.37
C PRO A 80 -10.58 -4.78 -5.55
N GLY A 81 -9.88 -5.74 -4.92
CA GLY A 81 -8.42 -5.80 -4.89
C GLY A 81 -7.79 -4.60 -4.20
N TYR A 82 -6.86 -3.93 -4.89
CA TYR A 82 -6.25 -2.67 -4.46
C TYR A 82 -6.21 -1.66 -5.63
N GLY A 83 -6.11 -0.35 -5.33
CA GLY A 83 -6.26 0.71 -6.34
C GLY A 83 -7.69 0.82 -6.86
N PHE A 84 -7.90 1.55 -7.93
CA PHE A 84 -9.21 1.80 -8.53
C PHE A 84 -10.29 2.15 -7.49
N LEU A 85 -11.30 1.28 -7.34
CA LEU A 85 -12.45 1.51 -6.45
C LEU A 85 -12.31 0.87 -5.07
N SER A 86 -11.16 0.27 -4.73
CA SER A 86 -10.98 -0.47 -3.48
C SER A 86 -11.13 0.36 -2.20
N GLU A 87 -10.90 1.66 -2.26
CA GLU A 87 -11.06 2.62 -1.16
C GLU A 87 -12.14 3.68 -1.46
N ASN A 88 -13.05 3.36 -2.39
CA ASN A 88 -14.18 4.22 -2.72
C ASN A 88 -15.41 3.83 -1.89
N ALA A 89 -15.76 4.68 -0.92
CA ALA A 89 -16.88 4.42 -0.01
C ALA A 89 -18.23 4.37 -0.74
N ASP A 90 -18.43 5.22 -1.75
CA ASP A 90 -19.67 5.28 -2.51
C ASP A 90 -19.84 4.03 -3.38
N PHE A 91 -18.74 3.47 -3.89
CA PHE A 91 -18.75 2.17 -4.56
C PHE A 91 -19.12 1.04 -3.60
N ALA A 92 -18.49 0.96 -2.43
CA ALA A 92 -18.82 -0.06 -1.43
C ALA A 92 -20.30 0.00 -1.03
N GLU A 93 -20.82 1.21 -0.77
CA GLU A 93 -22.24 1.42 -0.46
C GLU A 93 -23.16 1.01 -1.61
N ARG A 94 -22.79 1.35 -2.85
CA ARG A 94 -23.57 0.96 -4.04
C ARG A 94 -23.60 -0.56 -4.25
N VAL A 95 -22.49 -1.24 -4.03
CA VAL A 95 -22.40 -2.72 -4.09
C VAL A 95 -23.39 -3.34 -3.12
N GLU A 96 -23.39 -2.90 -1.86
CA GLU A 96 -24.31 -3.42 -0.81
C GLU A 96 -25.78 -3.08 -1.11
N GLN A 97 -26.07 -1.85 -1.54
CA GLN A 97 -27.42 -1.45 -1.95
C GLN A 97 -27.96 -2.23 -3.15
N SER A 98 -27.07 -2.74 -4.00
CA SER A 98 -27.43 -3.59 -5.14
C SER A 98 -27.60 -5.07 -4.78
N GLY A 99 -27.45 -5.43 -3.49
CA GLY A 99 -27.64 -6.79 -2.99
C GLY A 99 -26.41 -7.69 -3.04
N PHE A 100 -25.23 -7.14 -3.37
CA PHE A 100 -23.96 -7.87 -3.38
C PHE A 100 -23.19 -7.63 -2.10
N THR A 101 -22.32 -8.57 -1.72
CA THR A 101 -21.37 -8.38 -0.62
C THR A 101 -20.11 -7.67 -1.15
N PHE A 102 -19.75 -6.52 -0.55
CA PHE A 102 -18.46 -5.89 -0.78
C PHE A 102 -17.38 -6.62 0.05
N ILE A 103 -16.33 -7.15 -0.62
CA ILE A 103 -15.22 -7.81 0.10
C ILE A 103 -14.22 -6.74 0.55
N GLY A 104 -14.48 -6.20 1.70
CA GLY A 104 -13.74 -5.10 2.33
C GLY A 104 -14.45 -4.56 3.55
N PRO A 105 -13.99 -3.43 4.10
CA PRO A 105 -14.65 -2.78 5.22
C PRO A 105 -15.92 -2.05 4.78
N LYS A 106 -16.75 -1.66 5.74
CA LYS A 106 -17.97 -0.89 5.51
C LYS A 106 -17.66 0.47 4.89
N ALA A 107 -18.59 0.98 4.09
CA ALA A 107 -18.47 2.29 3.45
C ALA A 107 -18.19 3.43 4.44
N GLU A 108 -18.84 3.42 5.62
CA GLU A 108 -18.61 4.41 6.67
C GLU A 108 -17.17 4.38 7.21
N THR A 109 -16.58 3.18 7.33
CA THR A 109 -15.19 3.01 7.78
C THR A 109 -14.21 3.48 6.71
N ILE A 110 -14.50 3.22 5.43
CA ILE A 110 -13.70 3.74 4.31
C ILE A 110 -13.74 5.27 4.32
N ARG A 111 -14.92 5.91 4.48
CA ARG A 111 -15.04 7.37 4.58
C ARG A 111 -14.26 7.94 5.77
N LEU A 112 -14.39 7.31 6.95
CA LEU A 112 -13.70 7.73 8.16
C LEU A 112 -12.19 7.73 7.98
N MET A 113 -11.65 6.66 7.41
CA MET A 113 -10.20 6.48 7.25
C MET A 113 -9.65 7.20 6.01
N GLY A 114 -10.48 7.48 5.02
CA GLY A 114 -10.11 8.25 3.82
C GLY A 114 -9.94 9.75 4.07
N ASP A 115 -10.58 10.31 5.10
CA ASP A 115 -10.36 11.69 5.51
C ASP A 115 -9.21 11.77 6.52
N LYS A 116 -8.10 12.43 6.14
CA LYS A 116 -6.86 12.46 6.94
C LYS A 116 -7.04 13.02 8.34
N VAL A 117 -7.89 14.04 8.50
CA VAL A 117 -8.15 14.68 9.81
C VAL A 117 -8.99 13.76 10.68
N SER A 118 -10.06 13.23 10.14
CA SER A 118 -10.95 12.28 10.83
C SER A 118 -10.20 11.01 11.23
N ALA A 119 -9.38 10.44 10.33
CA ALA A 119 -8.55 9.28 10.59
C ALA A 119 -7.55 9.54 11.73
N LYS A 120 -6.80 10.66 11.67
CA LYS A 120 -5.86 11.04 12.72
C LYS A 120 -6.54 11.20 14.08
N ASN A 121 -7.70 11.85 14.12
CA ASN A 121 -8.49 12.04 15.35
C ASN A 121 -9.02 10.70 15.89
N ALA A 122 -9.54 9.83 15.02
CA ALA A 122 -10.01 8.51 15.41
C ALA A 122 -8.86 7.66 15.98
N MET A 123 -7.70 7.68 15.35
CA MET A 123 -6.51 6.94 15.79
C MET A 123 -5.96 7.49 17.12
N LYS A 124 -5.90 8.81 17.29
CA LYS A 124 -5.52 9.45 18.56
C LYS A 124 -6.46 9.02 19.69
N LYS A 125 -7.77 9.02 19.47
CA LYS A 125 -8.77 8.52 20.44
C LYS A 125 -8.63 7.01 20.72
N ALA A 126 -8.23 6.24 19.73
CA ALA A 126 -7.99 4.81 19.88
C ALA A 126 -6.67 4.48 20.62
N GLY A 127 -5.78 5.46 20.81
CA GLY A 127 -4.50 5.29 21.47
C GLY A 127 -3.34 4.92 20.51
N VAL A 128 -3.56 5.07 19.20
CA VAL A 128 -2.51 4.93 18.18
C VAL A 128 -1.69 6.23 18.15
N PRO A 129 -0.35 6.17 18.25
CA PRO A 129 0.48 7.37 18.24
C PRO A 129 0.42 8.07 16.88
N VAL A 130 0.27 9.38 16.92
CA VAL A 130 0.24 10.26 15.73
C VAL A 130 1.41 11.23 15.78
N VAL A 131 1.78 11.81 14.62
CA VAL A 131 2.83 12.84 14.59
C VAL A 131 2.45 13.96 15.56
N PRO A 132 3.33 14.32 16.51
CA PRO A 132 3.11 15.44 17.41
C PRO A 132 2.89 16.73 16.62
N GLY A 133 1.83 17.43 16.93
CA GLY A 133 1.45 18.66 16.25
C GLY A 133 0.25 19.29 16.91
N MET A 134 -0.19 20.39 16.34
CA MET A 134 -1.40 21.05 16.81
C MET A 134 -2.66 20.49 16.14
N ASP A 135 -3.75 20.60 16.83
CA ASP A 135 -5.07 20.33 16.26
C ASP A 135 -5.63 21.66 15.69
N GLY A 136 -5.85 21.70 14.37
CA GLY A 136 -6.40 22.88 13.70
C GLY A 136 -5.34 23.84 13.12
N ALA A 137 -5.82 25.04 12.77
CA ALA A 137 -4.99 26.08 12.14
C ALA A 137 -4.14 26.85 13.16
N LEU A 138 -2.95 27.31 12.75
CA LEU A 138 -2.11 28.19 13.54
C LEU A 138 -2.80 29.51 13.87
N PRO A 139 -2.73 29.98 15.12
CA PRO A 139 -3.25 31.28 15.52
C PRO A 139 -2.54 32.43 14.79
N GLU A 140 -3.10 33.63 14.87
CA GLU A 140 -2.47 34.82 14.30
C GLU A 140 -1.37 35.42 15.19
N ASP A 141 -1.45 35.24 16.51
CA ASP A 141 -0.45 35.76 17.46
C ASP A 141 0.91 35.06 17.33
N PRO A 142 1.97 35.78 16.95
CA PRO A 142 3.31 35.21 16.85
C PRO A 142 3.84 34.60 18.14
N LYS A 143 3.43 35.11 19.31
CA LYS A 143 3.86 34.56 20.60
C LYS A 143 3.25 33.19 20.88
N GLU A 144 2.00 33.00 20.51
CA GLU A 144 1.32 31.70 20.61
C GLU A 144 1.93 30.69 19.63
N ILE A 145 2.24 31.11 18.40
CA ILE A 145 2.92 30.29 17.40
C ILE A 145 4.26 29.77 17.93
N VAL A 146 5.09 30.64 18.51
CA VAL A 146 6.38 30.26 19.12
C VAL A 146 6.17 29.27 20.27
N LYS A 147 5.17 29.50 21.13
CA LYS A 147 4.85 28.59 22.25
C LYS A 147 4.48 27.19 21.74
N ILE A 148 3.64 27.11 20.72
CA ILE A 148 3.25 25.83 20.08
C ILE A 148 4.48 25.14 19.48
N ALA A 149 5.32 25.87 18.74
CA ALA A 149 6.53 25.32 18.14
C ALA A 149 7.50 24.74 19.19
N ARG A 150 7.68 25.43 20.31
CA ARG A 150 8.50 24.92 21.44
C ARG A 150 7.91 23.68 22.09
N GLN A 151 6.57 23.57 22.18
CA GLN A 151 5.90 22.39 22.71
C GLN A 151 6.05 21.17 21.81
N ILE A 152 5.97 21.36 20.46
CA ILE A 152 6.19 20.31 19.47
C ILE A 152 7.66 19.89 19.44
N GLY A 153 8.58 20.84 19.59
CA GLY A 153 10.04 20.64 19.55
C GLY A 153 10.60 20.62 18.12
N TYR A 154 11.61 21.46 17.87
CA TYR A 154 12.32 21.53 16.58
C TYR A 154 13.08 20.23 16.27
N PRO A 155 13.27 19.89 14.95
CA PRO A 155 12.70 20.56 13.79
C PRO A 155 11.21 20.33 13.65
N ILE A 156 10.50 21.32 13.09
CA ILE A 156 9.08 21.27 12.81
C ILE A 156 8.81 21.53 11.33
N ILE A 157 7.62 21.18 10.87
CA ILE A 157 7.17 21.49 9.52
C ILE A 157 5.86 22.28 9.59
N VAL A 158 5.80 23.39 8.86
CA VAL A 158 4.59 24.20 8.66
C VAL A 158 3.96 23.77 7.36
N LYS A 159 2.66 23.44 7.37
CA LYS A 159 1.91 22.91 6.22
C LYS A 159 0.65 23.69 5.97
N ALA A 160 0.31 23.90 4.69
CA ALA A 160 -0.98 24.44 4.29
C ALA A 160 -2.11 23.44 4.57
N SER A 161 -3.21 23.89 5.16
CA SER A 161 -4.36 23.00 5.49
C SER A 161 -5.04 22.42 4.24
N GLY A 162 -5.03 23.13 3.13
CA GLY A 162 -5.55 22.68 1.83
C GLY A 162 -4.48 22.06 0.92
N GLY A 163 -3.25 21.93 1.39
CA GLY A 163 -2.11 21.48 0.58
C GLY A 163 -2.01 19.95 0.41
N GLY A 164 -1.42 19.55 -0.71
CA GLY A 164 -1.08 18.17 -1.02
C GLY A 164 0.10 18.09 -1.99
N GLY A 165 0.67 16.90 -2.15
CA GLY A 165 1.75 16.67 -3.14
C GLY A 165 3.05 17.44 -2.89
N GLY A 166 3.37 17.79 -1.63
CA GLY A 166 4.63 18.47 -1.28
C GLY A 166 4.64 19.99 -1.47
N ARG A 167 3.53 20.61 -1.88
CA ARG A 167 3.39 22.07 -2.03
C ARG A 167 2.83 22.70 -0.76
N GLY A 168 3.27 23.92 -0.45
CA GLY A 168 2.82 24.66 0.75
C GLY A 168 3.34 24.05 2.04
N MET A 169 4.59 23.59 2.05
CA MET A 169 5.25 23.02 3.24
C MET A 169 6.65 23.60 3.42
N ARG A 170 7.02 23.93 4.67
CA ARG A 170 8.35 24.45 5.03
C ARG A 170 8.86 23.82 6.30
N VAL A 171 10.06 23.26 6.23
CA VAL A 171 10.79 22.75 7.40
C VAL A 171 11.45 23.91 8.12
N VAL A 172 11.36 23.90 9.44
CA VAL A 172 11.89 24.94 10.34
C VAL A 172 12.77 24.26 11.38
N HIS A 173 14.07 24.48 11.30
CA HIS A 173 15.05 23.89 12.23
C HIS A 173 15.26 24.73 13.48
N THR A 174 15.04 26.04 13.41
CA THR A 174 15.28 26.98 14.51
C THR A 174 14.16 27.98 14.68
N GLU A 175 13.97 28.47 15.89
CA GLU A 175 12.96 29.47 16.23
C GLU A 175 13.09 30.77 15.41
N ALA A 176 14.32 31.18 15.10
CA ALA A 176 14.58 32.36 14.31
C ALA A 176 13.98 32.32 12.90
N ALA A 177 13.91 31.13 12.30
CA ALA A 177 13.33 30.93 10.98
C ALA A 177 11.80 30.81 10.98
N LEU A 178 11.17 30.60 12.15
CA LEU A 178 9.76 30.27 12.28
C LEU A 178 8.82 31.32 11.67
N LYS A 179 9.00 32.59 12.05
CA LYS A 179 8.14 33.70 11.61
C LYS A 179 8.09 33.82 10.08
N ASN A 180 9.27 33.76 9.46
CA ASN A 180 9.36 33.84 7.99
C ASN A 180 8.74 32.60 7.32
N ALA A 181 8.98 31.41 7.84
CA ALA A 181 8.41 30.17 7.33
C ALA A 181 6.86 30.21 7.37
N VAL A 182 6.26 30.62 8.49
CA VAL A 182 4.81 30.71 8.63
C VAL A 182 4.21 31.74 7.66
N SER A 183 4.79 32.96 7.59
CA SER A 183 4.26 34.01 6.69
C SER A 183 4.35 33.60 5.21
N THR A 184 5.46 33.00 4.80
CA THR A 184 5.65 32.54 3.43
C THR A 184 4.71 31.37 3.10
N THR A 185 4.55 30.40 4.01
CA THR A 185 3.63 29.26 3.77
C THR A 185 2.18 29.71 3.70
N ARG A 186 1.75 30.70 4.51
CA ARG A 186 0.42 31.30 4.43
C ARG A 186 0.18 32.00 3.10
N ALA A 187 1.14 32.78 2.62
CA ALA A 187 1.04 33.45 1.31
C ALA A 187 0.95 32.45 0.15
N GLU A 188 1.77 31.41 0.17
CA GLU A 188 1.71 30.32 -0.82
C GLU A 188 0.39 29.54 -0.74
N ALA A 189 -0.12 29.27 0.47
CA ALA A 189 -1.39 28.60 0.67
C ALA A 189 -2.57 29.44 0.12
N GLN A 190 -2.56 30.75 0.37
CA GLN A 190 -3.56 31.66 -0.18
C GLN A 190 -3.50 31.68 -1.70
N ALA A 191 -2.32 31.78 -2.29
CA ALA A 191 -2.15 31.86 -3.75
C ALA A 191 -2.53 30.54 -4.46
N ALA A 192 -2.16 29.39 -3.88
CA ALA A 192 -2.36 28.09 -4.52
C ALA A 192 -3.72 27.45 -4.23
N PHE A 193 -4.31 27.70 -3.06
CA PHE A 193 -5.50 27.01 -2.56
C PHE A 193 -6.65 27.94 -2.16
N GLY A 194 -6.45 29.26 -2.25
CA GLY A 194 -7.47 30.25 -1.83
C GLY A 194 -7.72 30.29 -0.31
N ASN A 195 -6.90 29.58 0.48
CA ASN A 195 -7.03 29.48 1.94
C ASN A 195 -5.66 29.61 2.60
N PRO A 196 -5.40 30.68 3.41
CA PRO A 196 -4.11 30.91 4.06
C PRO A 196 -3.90 30.05 5.31
N SER A 197 -4.84 29.19 5.66
CA SER A 197 -4.77 28.37 6.86
C SER A 197 -3.59 27.41 6.80
N VAL A 198 -2.74 27.44 7.82
CA VAL A 198 -1.59 26.56 7.98
C VAL A 198 -1.60 25.93 9.37
N TYR A 199 -1.02 24.75 9.47
CA TYR A 199 -0.81 24.05 10.73
C TYR A 199 0.65 23.61 10.89
N MET A 200 1.02 23.13 12.06
CA MET A 200 2.39 22.79 12.41
C MET A 200 2.46 21.43 13.05
N GLU A 201 3.47 20.64 12.67
CA GLU A 201 3.75 19.36 13.29
C GLU A 201 5.26 19.07 13.37
N LYS A 202 5.64 18.05 14.12
CA LYS A 202 7.02 17.58 14.21
C LYS A 202 7.53 17.18 12.83
N TYR A 203 8.71 17.63 12.45
CA TYR A 203 9.39 17.16 11.25
C TYR A 203 10.26 15.94 11.59
N LEU A 204 10.10 14.89 10.80
CA LEU A 204 10.91 13.69 10.88
C LEU A 204 11.98 13.74 9.79
N GLU A 205 13.25 13.65 10.17
CA GLU A 205 14.36 13.91 9.26
C GLU A 205 14.77 12.68 8.45
N LYS A 206 14.77 11.51 9.10
CA LYS A 206 15.17 10.23 8.48
C LYS A 206 14.23 9.09 8.87
N PRO A 207 12.93 9.25 8.70
CA PRO A 207 11.98 8.23 9.10
C PRO A 207 12.07 7.01 8.18
N ARG A 208 11.71 5.86 8.74
CA ARG A 208 11.39 4.65 8.00
C ARG A 208 9.89 4.56 7.80
N HIS A 209 9.47 3.92 6.73
CA HIS A 209 8.07 3.57 6.49
C HIS A 209 7.82 2.16 7.01
N ILE A 210 7.24 2.07 8.18
CA ILE A 210 6.86 0.80 8.80
C ILE A 210 5.34 0.70 8.82
N GLU A 211 4.82 -0.45 8.45
CA GLU A 211 3.38 -0.66 8.42
C GLU A 211 2.99 -1.95 9.16
N ILE A 212 1.77 -1.94 9.71
CA ILE A 212 1.22 -3.06 10.48
C ILE A 212 0.03 -3.63 9.75
N GLN A 213 0.12 -4.91 9.37
CA GLN A 213 -0.98 -5.66 8.79
C GLN A 213 -2.00 -6.01 9.86
N VAL A 214 -3.27 -5.70 9.62
CA VAL A 214 -4.38 -6.12 10.48
C VAL A 214 -5.40 -6.94 9.70
N LEU A 215 -6.14 -7.75 10.45
CA LEU A 215 -7.30 -8.48 9.97
C LEU A 215 -8.37 -8.43 11.06
N ALA A 216 -9.59 -8.08 10.70
CA ALA A 216 -10.70 -8.00 11.64
C ALA A 216 -11.99 -8.57 11.04
N ASP A 217 -12.88 -9.09 11.90
CA ASP A 217 -14.17 -9.62 11.50
C ASP A 217 -15.35 -8.82 12.11
N LYS A 218 -16.56 -9.08 11.61
CA LYS A 218 -17.78 -8.45 12.09
C LYS A 218 -18.18 -8.84 13.54
N HIS A 219 -17.49 -9.83 14.13
CA HIS A 219 -17.67 -10.28 15.50
C HIS A 219 -16.76 -9.57 16.50
N ARG A 220 -16.10 -8.47 16.07
CA ARG A 220 -15.14 -7.66 16.83
C ARG A 220 -13.84 -8.39 17.21
N ASN A 221 -13.50 -9.49 16.53
CA ASN A 221 -12.15 -10.03 16.60
C ASN A 221 -11.25 -9.22 15.68
N ALA A 222 -10.10 -8.84 16.19
CA ALA A 222 -9.08 -8.13 15.39
C ALA A 222 -7.69 -8.60 15.83
N PHE A 223 -6.83 -8.84 14.85
CA PHE A 223 -5.48 -9.34 15.02
C PHE A 223 -4.51 -8.52 14.17
N TYR A 224 -3.26 -8.41 14.63
CA TYR A 224 -2.17 -7.94 13.78
C TYR A 224 -1.32 -9.12 13.31
N LEU A 225 -0.88 -9.07 12.05
CA LEU A 225 -0.13 -10.13 11.38
C LEU A 225 1.31 -9.70 11.10
N GLY A 226 1.91 -8.95 12.02
CA GLY A 226 3.28 -8.46 11.90
C GLY A 226 3.37 -7.14 11.16
N ASP A 227 4.60 -6.79 10.85
CA ASP A 227 5.02 -5.53 10.28
C ASP A 227 5.75 -5.74 8.96
N ARG A 228 5.79 -4.69 8.15
CA ARG A 228 6.58 -4.59 6.94
C ARG A 228 7.40 -3.31 6.96
N ASP A 229 8.58 -3.35 6.37
CA ASP A 229 9.37 -2.17 6.03
C ASP A 229 9.19 -1.85 4.55
N CYS A 230 8.70 -0.66 4.26
CA CYS A 230 8.45 -0.15 2.91
C CYS A 230 9.27 1.13 2.63
N SER A 231 10.40 1.29 3.32
CA SER A 231 11.24 2.49 3.23
C SER A 231 11.97 2.61 1.89
N MET A 232 12.18 1.49 1.17
CA MET A 232 12.80 1.53 -0.15
C MET A 232 11.78 1.99 -1.20
N GLN A 233 11.68 3.30 -1.35
CA GLN A 233 10.67 3.96 -2.17
C GLN A 233 11.24 5.19 -2.89
N ARG A 234 10.59 5.61 -3.97
CA ARG A 234 10.86 6.84 -4.68
C ARG A 234 9.57 7.64 -4.86
N ARG A 235 9.54 8.89 -4.40
CA ARG A 235 8.36 9.76 -4.47
C ARG A 235 7.09 9.06 -3.96
N HIS A 236 7.22 8.39 -2.82
CA HIS A 236 6.16 7.58 -2.20
C HIS A 236 5.72 6.33 -2.98
N GLN A 237 6.42 5.97 -4.06
CA GLN A 237 6.26 4.67 -4.72
C GLN A 237 7.21 3.65 -4.10
N LYS A 238 6.66 2.68 -3.38
CA LYS A 238 7.39 1.55 -2.81
C LYS A 238 7.93 0.68 -3.96
N ILE A 239 9.18 0.21 -3.88
CA ILE A 239 9.78 -0.67 -4.88
C ILE A 239 10.33 -1.96 -4.30
N ILE A 240 10.73 -1.94 -3.02
CA ILE A 240 11.13 -3.13 -2.25
C ILE A 240 10.45 -3.06 -0.90
N GLU A 241 9.85 -4.16 -0.50
CA GLU A 241 9.23 -4.34 0.81
C GLU A 241 9.78 -5.60 1.49
N GLU A 242 9.88 -5.59 2.79
CA GLU A 242 10.34 -6.73 3.56
C GLU A 242 9.57 -6.94 4.87
N ALA A 243 9.44 -8.18 5.29
CA ALA A 243 8.82 -8.59 6.53
C ALA A 243 9.63 -9.70 7.22
N PRO A 244 9.77 -9.60 8.55
CA PRO A 244 9.49 -8.44 9.40
C PRO A 244 10.48 -7.29 9.14
N ALA A 245 10.14 -6.06 9.56
CA ALA A 245 11.02 -4.91 9.42
C ALA A 245 12.36 -5.13 10.14
N PRO A 246 13.52 -5.00 9.43
CA PRO A 246 14.82 -5.20 10.05
C PRO A 246 15.08 -4.16 11.14
N LEU A 247 15.87 -4.53 12.15
CA LEU A 247 16.25 -3.66 13.27
C LEU A 247 15.07 -3.08 14.08
N LEU A 248 13.88 -3.65 13.93
CA LEU A 248 12.73 -3.30 14.77
C LEU A 248 12.66 -4.21 15.99
N ASN A 249 12.61 -3.59 17.17
CA ASN A 249 12.52 -4.31 18.42
C ASN A 249 11.19 -5.08 18.54
N GLU A 250 11.23 -6.33 18.91
CA GLU A 250 10.06 -7.22 19.02
C GLU A 250 9.00 -6.68 19.99
N LYS A 251 9.42 -6.11 21.13
CA LYS A 251 8.48 -5.51 22.08
C LYS A 251 7.81 -4.27 21.50
N ALA A 252 8.52 -3.47 20.71
CA ALA A 252 7.94 -2.31 20.02
C ALA A 252 6.94 -2.76 18.95
N ARG A 253 7.27 -3.80 18.17
CA ARG A 253 6.37 -4.45 17.21
C ARG A 253 5.09 -4.93 17.86
N ALA A 254 5.18 -5.71 18.93
CA ALA A 254 4.04 -6.24 19.64
C ALA A 254 3.15 -5.12 20.22
N ARG A 255 3.76 -4.10 20.82
CA ARG A 255 3.03 -2.96 21.39
C ARG A 255 2.24 -2.17 20.36
N ILE A 256 2.85 -1.85 19.21
CA ILE A 256 2.15 -1.11 18.16
C ILE A 256 1.09 -1.98 17.48
N GLY A 257 1.40 -3.26 17.23
CA GLY A 257 0.46 -4.22 16.67
C GLY A 257 -0.81 -4.34 17.50
N GLU A 258 -0.69 -4.50 18.83
CA GLU A 258 -1.86 -4.57 19.72
C GLU A 258 -2.68 -3.28 19.71
N ARG A 259 -2.05 -2.11 19.66
CA ARG A 259 -2.74 -0.82 19.51
C ARG A 259 -3.53 -0.73 18.19
N CYS A 260 -2.98 -1.24 17.09
CA CYS A 260 -3.68 -1.31 15.80
C CYS A 260 -4.89 -2.25 15.87
N ALA A 261 -4.72 -3.45 16.45
CA ALA A 261 -5.82 -4.38 16.63
C ALA A 261 -6.93 -3.81 17.53
N GLU A 262 -6.57 -3.13 18.63
CA GLU A 262 -7.53 -2.46 19.48
C GLU A 262 -8.24 -1.30 18.78
N ALA A 263 -7.53 -0.54 17.96
CA ALA A 263 -8.14 0.51 17.14
C ALA A 263 -9.18 -0.09 16.18
N CYS A 264 -8.88 -1.21 15.52
CA CYS A 264 -9.84 -1.93 14.67
C CYS A 264 -11.11 -2.31 15.46
N ARG A 265 -10.97 -2.86 16.67
CA ARG A 265 -12.11 -3.19 17.54
C ARG A 265 -12.97 -1.97 17.86
N LYS A 266 -12.33 -0.82 18.16
CA LYS A 266 -13.02 0.44 18.52
C LYS A 266 -13.80 1.05 17.37
N ILE A 267 -13.22 1.04 16.15
CA ILE A 267 -13.87 1.63 14.96
C ILE A 267 -14.80 0.64 14.25
N GLY A 268 -14.87 -0.62 14.70
CA GLY A 268 -15.68 -1.65 14.03
C GLY A 268 -15.14 -2.03 12.65
N TYR A 269 -13.81 -2.10 12.49
CA TYR A 269 -13.16 -2.46 11.23
C TYR A 269 -13.46 -3.91 10.86
N GLU A 270 -13.64 -4.16 9.55
CA GLU A 270 -13.85 -5.49 8.98
C GLU A 270 -12.93 -5.68 7.76
N GLY A 271 -12.43 -6.90 7.57
CA GLY A 271 -11.52 -7.25 6.46
C GLY A 271 -10.04 -7.05 6.79
N ALA A 272 -9.21 -7.16 5.76
CA ALA A 272 -7.79 -6.84 5.85
C ALA A 272 -7.57 -5.34 5.72
N GLY A 273 -6.63 -4.81 6.50
CA GLY A 273 -6.22 -3.41 6.45
C GLY A 273 -4.79 -3.25 6.89
N THR A 274 -4.23 -2.07 6.64
CA THR A 274 -2.85 -1.77 7.01
C THR A 274 -2.75 -0.38 7.61
N PHE A 275 -2.14 -0.30 8.79
CA PHE A 275 -1.76 0.97 9.41
C PHE A 275 -0.36 1.34 8.95
N GLU A 276 -0.20 2.48 8.32
CA GLU A 276 1.09 3.01 7.90
C GLU A 276 1.65 4.01 8.92
N PHE A 277 2.95 3.87 9.20
CA PHE A 277 3.66 4.71 10.18
C PHE A 277 4.96 5.24 9.59
N LEU A 278 5.32 6.47 9.97
CA LEU A 278 6.70 6.89 10.01
C LEU A 278 7.31 6.42 11.34
N TYR A 279 8.49 5.81 11.26
CA TYR A 279 9.22 5.31 12.43
C TYR A 279 10.58 6.00 12.51
N GLU A 280 10.82 6.73 13.60
CA GLU A 280 12.07 7.42 13.87
C GLU A 280 12.33 7.50 15.36
N GLY A 281 13.60 7.36 15.77
CA GLY A 281 13.97 7.49 17.19
C GLY A 281 13.34 6.46 18.13
N GLY A 282 12.90 5.31 17.61
CA GLY A 282 12.23 4.28 18.41
C GLY A 282 10.70 4.47 18.54
N GLU A 283 10.15 5.47 17.90
CA GLU A 283 8.73 5.82 18.00
C GLU A 283 8.01 5.70 16.65
N PHE A 284 6.74 5.30 16.72
CA PHE A 284 5.84 5.20 15.58
C PHE A 284 4.94 6.43 15.50
N PHE A 285 4.72 6.92 14.28
CA PHE A 285 3.83 8.05 14.02
C PHE A 285 2.88 7.69 12.88
N PHE A 286 1.60 7.53 13.19
CA PHE A 286 0.56 7.18 12.23
C PHE A 286 0.47 8.19 11.09
N ILE A 287 0.44 7.69 9.86
CA ILE A 287 0.25 8.48 8.63
C ILE A 287 -1.19 8.29 8.16
N GLU A 288 -1.54 7.05 7.83
CA GLU A 288 -2.83 6.69 7.26
C GLU A 288 -3.13 5.20 7.48
N MET A 289 -4.38 4.82 7.23
CA MET A 289 -4.80 3.43 7.18
C MET A 289 -5.31 3.11 5.78
N ASN A 290 -4.71 2.12 5.13
CA ASN A 290 -5.25 1.57 3.91
C ASN A 290 -6.34 0.56 4.25
N THR A 291 -7.56 0.86 3.82
CA THR A 291 -8.77 0.07 4.12
C THR A 291 -9.00 -1.06 3.10
N ARG A 292 -7.91 -1.69 2.68
CA ARG A 292 -7.86 -2.72 1.62
C ARG A 292 -6.64 -3.62 1.78
N LEU A 293 -6.58 -4.64 0.96
CA LEU A 293 -5.34 -5.38 0.75
C LEU A 293 -4.28 -4.47 0.09
N GLN A 294 -3.02 -4.65 0.44
CA GLN A 294 -1.91 -3.93 -0.18
C GLN A 294 -1.13 -4.78 -1.19
N VAL A 295 -0.35 -4.12 -2.07
CA VAL A 295 0.50 -4.79 -3.07
C VAL A 295 1.45 -5.77 -2.39
N GLU A 296 2.05 -5.35 -1.29
CA GLU A 296 3.08 -6.02 -0.50
C GLU A 296 2.57 -7.05 0.51
N HIS A 297 1.28 -7.43 0.45
CA HIS A 297 0.73 -8.47 1.33
C HIS A 297 1.49 -9.82 1.26
N PRO A 298 2.12 -10.22 0.12
CA PRO A 298 2.81 -11.49 0.02
C PRO A 298 3.94 -11.69 1.03
N VAL A 299 4.69 -10.64 1.42
CA VAL A 299 5.76 -10.80 2.41
C VAL A 299 5.19 -11.17 3.79
N THR A 300 4.04 -10.62 4.16
CA THR A 300 3.32 -11.02 5.38
C THR A 300 2.82 -12.46 5.29
N GLU A 301 2.26 -12.87 4.18
CA GLU A 301 1.81 -14.24 3.96
C GLU A 301 2.96 -15.24 4.10
N CYS A 302 4.13 -14.92 3.53
CA CYS A 302 5.31 -15.78 3.63
C CYS A 302 5.79 -15.98 5.06
N VAL A 303 5.83 -14.93 5.88
CA VAL A 303 6.36 -15.02 7.25
C VAL A 303 5.33 -15.50 8.28
N THR A 304 4.03 -15.40 7.99
CA THR A 304 2.95 -15.83 8.89
C THR A 304 2.35 -17.18 8.51
N GLY A 305 2.47 -17.58 7.25
CA GLY A 305 1.81 -18.79 6.72
C GLY A 305 0.30 -18.64 6.52
N HIS A 306 -0.23 -17.42 6.53
CA HIS A 306 -1.67 -17.12 6.33
C HIS A 306 -1.93 -16.50 4.98
N ASP A 307 -2.89 -17.00 4.22
CA ASP A 307 -3.39 -16.40 2.97
C ASP A 307 -4.37 -15.27 3.29
N LEU A 308 -3.94 -14.03 3.12
CA LEU A 308 -4.73 -12.85 3.44
C LEU A 308 -5.94 -12.68 2.53
N VAL A 309 -5.86 -13.08 1.27
CA VAL A 309 -6.99 -12.99 0.33
C VAL A 309 -8.08 -13.99 0.71
N GLN A 310 -7.72 -15.23 1.03
CA GLN A 310 -8.68 -16.21 1.52
C GLN A 310 -9.33 -15.76 2.84
N LEU A 311 -8.55 -15.18 3.75
CA LEU A 311 -9.08 -14.65 5.01
C LEU A 311 -10.03 -13.47 4.79
N GLN A 312 -9.75 -12.57 3.84
CA GLN A 312 -10.68 -11.50 3.45
C GLN A 312 -12.02 -12.06 2.96
N ILE A 313 -11.98 -13.06 2.08
CA ILE A 313 -13.18 -13.70 1.53
C ILE A 313 -14.00 -14.36 2.64
N ARG A 314 -13.35 -15.10 3.55
CA ARG A 314 -14.01 -15.74 4.71
C ARG A 314 -14.69 -14.72 5.63
N VAL A 315 -13.98 -13.62 5.94
CA VAL A 315 -14.55 -12.54 6.77
C VAL A 315 -15.76 -11.92 6.08
N ALA A 316 -15.69 -11.62 4.80
CA ALA A 316 -16.79 -11.06 4.03
C ALA A 316 -17.99 -12.02 3.96
N ALA A 317 -17.75 -13.34 3.85
CA ALA A 317 -18.78 -14.37 3.94
C ALA A 317 -19.40 -14.52 5.34
N GLY A 318 -18.89 -13.77 6.32
CA GLY A 318 -19.42 -13.72 7.69
C GLY A 318 -18.84 -14.75 8.64
N GLU A 319 -17.79 -15.45 8.25
CA GLU A 319 -17.10 -16.35 9.16
C GLU A 319 -16.47 -15.62 10.33
N LYS A 320 -16.58 -16.20 11.51
CA LYS A 320 -15.84 -15.75 12.68
C LYS A 320 -14.39 -16.21 12.59
N LEU A 321 -13.46 -15.31 12.77
CA LEU A 321 -12.04 -15.64 12.82
C LEU A 321 -11.76 -16.52 14.06
N THR A 322 -11.20 -17.69 13.81
CA THR A 322 -10.80 -18.64 14.86
C THR A 322 -9.35 -18.46 15.32
N LEU A 323 -8.63 -17.55 14.65
CA LEU A 323 -7.25 -17.20 14.99
C LEU A 323 -7.18 -16.57 16.39
N ARG A 324 -6.08 -16.82 17.09
CA ARG A 324 -5.72 -16.11 18.33
C ARG A 324 -4.39 -15.41 18.07
N GLN A 325 -4.20 -14.22 18.66
CA GLN A 325 -2.97 -13.45 18.45
C GLN A 325 -1.70 -14.25 18.73
N LYS A 326 -1.70 -15.12 19.74
CA LYS A 326 -0.57 -15.99 20.08
C LYS A 326 -0.24 -17.07 19.04
N ASP A 327 -1.16 -17.40 18.17
CA ASP A 327 -0.98 -18.39 17.11
C ASP A 327 -0.34 -17.77 15.85
N ILE A 328 -0.32 -16.44 15.76
CA ILE A 328 0.30 -15.67 14.68
C ILE A 328 1.78 -15.49 15.03
N VAL A 329 2.62 -16.31 14.46
CA VAL A 329 4.07 -16.33 14.71
C VAL A 329 4.79 -15.95 13.42
N LEU A 330 5.64 -14.93 13.49
CA LEU A 330 6.50 -14.57 12.38
C LEU A 330 7.68 -15.54 12.31
N LYS A 331 7.83 -16.20 11.15
CA LYS A 331 8.94 -17.15 10.91
C LYS A 331 9.75 -16.69 9.72
N GLY A 332 11.06 -16.70 9.85
CA GLY A 332 11.97 -16.33 8.77
C GLY A 332 11.85 -14.87 8.36
N HIS A 333 12.19 -14.61 7.11
CA HIS A 333 12.19 -13.27 6.51
C HIS A 333 11.78 -13.35 5.04
N ALA A 334 10.97 -12.42 4.59
CA ALA A 334 10.54 -12.31 3.19
C ALA A 334 10.86 -10.93 2.62
N ILE A 335 11.23 -10.90 1.35
CA ILE A 335 11.51 -9.67 0.59
C ILE A 335 10.71 -9.73 -0.70
N GLU A 336 10.05 -8.65 -1.03
CA GLU A 336 9.35 -8.43 -2.30
C GLU A 336 10.05 -7.35 -3.13
N CYS A 337 10.24 -7.60 -4.42
CA CYS A 337 10.63 -6.61 -5.40
C CYS A 337 9.48 -6.43 -6.40
N ARG A 338 9.01 -5.20 -6.54
CA ARG A 338 8.01 -4.85 -7.57
C ARG A 338 8.69 -4.73 -8.92
N ILE A 339 8.22 -5.50 -9.90
CA ILE A 339 8.74 -5.47 -11.26
C ILE A 339 7.84 -4.59 -12.11
N ASN A 340 8.35 -3.43 -12.48
CA ASN A 340 7.62 -2.41 -13.22
C ASN A 340 8.17 -2.27 -14.64
N ALA A 341 7.29 -2.06 -15.62
CA ALA A 341 7.61 -1.70 -16.99
C ALA A 341 8.03 -0.21 -17.06
N GLU A 342 9.24 0.10 -16.63
CA GLU A 342 9.77 1.46 -16.46
C GLU A 342 11.27 1.49 -16.72
N ASP A 343 11.77 2.65 -17.13
CA ASP A 343 13.22 2.92 -17.08
C ASP A 343 13.72 2.79 -15.63
N PRO A 344 14.79 2.03 -15.36
CA PRO A 344 15.24 1.72 -14.01
C PRO A 344 15.66 2.93 -13.17
N TYR A 345 16.09 4.01 -13.80
CA TYR A 345 16.65 5.18 -13.10
C TYR A 345 15.77 6.43 -13.24
N LYS A 346 15.13 6.61 -14.39
CA LYS A 346 14.24 7.74 -14.67
C LYS A 346 12.79 7.46 -14.22
N PHE A 347 12.41 6.17 -14.13
CA PHE A 347 11.05 5.71 -13.81
C PHE A 347 10.01 6.16 -14.85
N THR A 348 10.45 6.37 -16.08
CA THR A 348 9.55 6.64 -17.19
C THR A 348 8.88 5.34 -17.61
N PRO A 349 7.55 5.28 -17.75
CA PRO A 349 6.83 4.09 -18.20
C PRO A 349 7.33 3.60 -19.55
N SER A 350 7.42 2.29 -19.71
CA SER A 350 7.84 1.58 -20.93
C SER A 350 6.79 0.59 -21.39
N PRO A 351 5.64 1.06 -21.90
CA PRO A 351 4.63 0.18 -22.49
C PRO A 351 5.19 -0.48 -23.76
N GLY A 352 4.66 -1.66 -24.12
CA GLY A 352 5.10 -2.37 -25.32
C GLY A 352 4.92 -3.87 -25.21
N ARG A 353 5.43 -4.59 -26.21
CA ARG A 353 5.33 -6.05 -26.27
C ARG A 353 6.52 -6.71 -25.60
N ILE A 354 6.26 -7.59 -24.66
CA ILE A 354 7.27 -8.48 -24.08
C ILE A 354 7.62 -9.55 -25.13
N THR A 355 8.85 -9.54 -25.60
CA THR A 355 9.33 -10.48 -26.63
C THR A 355 9.92 -11.76 -26.05
N SER A 356 10.46 -11.67 -24.84
CA SER A 356 10.98 -12.81 -24.07
C SER A 356 10.68 -12.63 -22.60
N LEU A 357 10.18 -13.68 -21.96
CA LEU A 357 9.86 -13.69 -20.54
C LEU A 357 10.33 -15.00 -19.90
N HIS A 358 11.20 -14.90 -18.90
CA HIS A 358 11.50 -15.99 -17.98
C HIS A 358 11.35 -15.50 -16.55
N MET A 359 10.50 -16.15 -15.77
CA MET A 359 10.30 -15.86 -14.35
C MET A 359 11.13 -16.84 -13.51
N PRO A 360 11.70 -16.38 -12.39
CA PRO A 360 12.57 -17.19 -11.56
C PRO A 360 11.77 -18.28 -10.81
N GLY A 361 12.49 -19.28 -10.34
CA GLY A 361 11.94 -20.37 -9.53
C GLY A 361 12.87 -20.80 -8.42
N GLY A 362 12.58 -21.98 -7.84
CA GLY A 362 13.39 -22.59 -6.79
C GLY A 362 12.84 -22.42 -5.37
N PRO A 363 13.55 -22.99 -4.37
CA PRO A 363 13.08 -22.97 -2.99
C PRO A 363 12.94 -21.58 -2.41
N GLY A 364 11.75 -21.26 -1.87
CA GLY A 364 11.46 -19.96 -1.27
C GLY A 364 11.34 -18.81 -2.27
N VAL A 365 11.04 -19.08 -3.54
CA VAL A 365 10.72 -18.08 -4.56
C VAL A 365 9.25 -18.16 -4.92
N ARG A 366 8.55 -17.02 -4.80
CA ARG A 366 7.16 -16.83 -5.24
C ARG A 366 7.12 -15.71 -6.28
N VAL A 367 6.33 -15.90 -7.32
CA VAL A 367 6.08 -14.88 -8.34
C VAL A 367 4.58 -14.63 -8.48
N ASP A 368 4.17 -13.41 -8.22
CA ASP A 368 2.81 -12.94 -8.47
C ASP A 368 2.84 -12.01 -9.70
N SER A 369 2.48 -12.54 -10.86
CA SER A 369 2.52 -11.82 -12.12
C SER A 369 1.44 -12.33 -13.08
N HIS A 370 0.88 -11.41 -13.86
CA HIS A 370 -0.04 -11.71 -14.96
C HIS A 370 0.65 -11.70 -16.33
N ALA A 371 1.92 -11.27 -16.38
CA ALA A 371 2.69 -11.20 -17.62
C ALA A 371 2.98 -12.61 -18.21
N TYR A 372 3.11 -12.67 -19.51
CA TYR A 372 3.47 -13.87 -20.25
C TYR A 372 4.25 -13.48 -21.53
N ASN A 373 4.87 -14.45 -22.15
CA ASN A 373 5.62 -14.23 -23.39
C ASN A 373 4.69 -13.76 -24.51
N GLY A 374 4.98 -12.62 -25.13
CA GLY A 374 4.13 -11.98 -26.12
C GLY A 374 3.06 -11.03 -25.55
N TYR A 375 2.95 -10.89 -24.22
CA TYR A 375 2.03 -9.93 -23.59
C TYR A 375 2.34 -8.49 -24.02
N PHE A 376 1.30 -7.74 -24.38
CA PHE A 376 1.42 -6.30 -24.63
C PHE A 376 1.07 -5.53 -23.37
N VAL A 377 2.04 -4.80 -22.82
CA VAL A 377 1.87 -3.92 -21.67
C VAL A 377 1.16 -2.65 -22.11
N PRO A 378 -0.10 -2.43 -21.71
CA PRO A 378 -0.85 -1.27 -22.18
C PRO A 378 -0.37 0.02 -21.51
N PRO A 379 -0.43 1.18 -22.22
CA PRO A 379 0.00 2.45 -21.68
C PRO A 379 -1.04 3.15 -20.77
N TYR A 380 -2.18 2.53 -20.54
CA TYR A 380 -3.34 3.15 -19.88
C TYR A 380 -3.37 2.97 -18.36
N TYR A 381 -2.56 2.07 -17.83
CA TYR A 381 -2.62 1.63 -16.42
C TYR A 381 -1.24 1.72 -15.77
N ASP A 382 -1.20 1.40 -14.47
CA ASP A 382 0.04 1.28 -13.73
C ASP A 382 1.04 0.33 -14.43
N SER A 383 2.33 0.63 -14.27
CA SER A 383 3.43 -0.10 -14.91
C SER A 383 3.75 -1.45 -14.25
N LEU A 384 3.09 -1.83 -13.15
CA LEU A 384 3.36 -3.04 -12.39
C LEU A 384 3.07 -4.30 -13.22
N LEU A 385 4.11 -5.06 -13.55
CA LEU A 385 4.01 -6.35 -14.25
C LEU A 385 3.82 -7.53 -13.29
N GLY A 386 4.35 -7.41 -12.10
CA GLY A 386 4.34 -8.45 -11.10
C GLY A 386 5.30 -8.19 -9.96
N LYS A 387 5.39 -9.15 -9.08
CA LYS A 387 6.22 -9.11 -7.88
C LYS A 387 7.02 -10.40 -7.80
N ILE A 388 8.30 -10.28 -7.46
CA ILE A 388 9.14 -11.41 -7.09
C ILE A 388 9.32 -11.34 -5.59
N ILE A 389 8.91 -12.40 -4.91
CA ILE A 389 8.98 -12.51 -3.46
C ILE A 389 9.93 -13.66 -3.12
N THR A 390 10.85 -13.44 -2.21
CA THR A 390 11.72 -14.47 -1.70
C THR A 390 11.58 -14.59 -0.20
N TYR A 391 11.63 -15.82 0.28
CA TYR A 391 11.54 -16.18 1.68
C TYR A 391 12.78 -16.99 2.10
N GLY A 392 13.27 -16.75 3.29
CA GLY A 392 14.36 -17.48 3.91
C GLY A 392 14.20 -17.58 5.42
N ASP A 393 14.94 -18.49 6.06
CA ASP A 393 14.93 -18.60 7.52
C ASP A 393 15.57 -17.38 8.18
N THR A 394 16.46 -16.70 7.45
CA THR A 394 17.08 -15.42 7.85
C THR A 394 16.93 -14.37 6.76
N ARG A 395 17.15 -13.10 7.10
CA ARG A 395 17.15 -12.00 6.15
C ARG A 395 18.23 -12.15 5.09
N GLU A 396 19.40 -12.56 5.48
CA GLU A 396 20.54 -12.81 4.58
C GLU A 396 20.21 -13.89 3.55
N GLN A 397 19.52 -14.95 3.96
CA GLN A 397 19.08 -16.01 3.05
C GLN A 397 18.00 -15.49 2.08
N ALA A 398 17.06 -14.69 2.55
CA ALA A 398 16.04 -14.08 1.69
C ALA A 398 16.69 -13.14 0.65
N ILE A 399 17.68 -12.32 1.05
CA ILE A 399 18.46 -11.45 0.14
C ILE A 399 19.23 -12.29 -0.88
N ALA A 400 19.91 -13.35 -0.46
CA ALA A 400 20.66 -14.22 -1.36
C ALA A 400 19.73 -14.85 -2.41
N ARG A 401 18.56 -15.35 -1.99
CA ARG A 401 17.53 -15.88 -2.88
C ARG A 401 17.00 -14.81 -3.85
N MET A 402 16.78 -13.59 -3.36
CA MET A 402 16.33 -12.46 -4.23
C MET A 402 17.39 -12.12 -5.27
N HIS A 403 18.66 -12.09 -4.88
CA HIS A 403 19.74 -11.85 -5.82
C HIS A 403 19.79 -12.92 -6.94
N ILE A 404 19.62 -14.20 -6.60
CA ILE A 404 19.53 -15.30 -7.55
C ILE A 404 18.29 -15.12 -8.45
N ALA A 405 17.13 -14.94 -7.86
CA ALA A 405 15.85 -14.79 -8.58
C ALA A 405 15.89 -13.62 -9.59
N LEU A 406 16.40 -12.46 -9.20
CA LEU A 406 16.56 -11.31 -10.08
C LEU A 406 17.59 -11.57 -11.21
N SER A 407 18.61 -12.39 -10.95
CA SER A 407 19.60 -12.75 -11.96
C SER A 407 19.04 -13.69 -13.03
N GLU A 408 18.15 -14.60 -12.63
CA GLU A 408 17.46 -15.54 -13.53
C GLU A 408 16.34 -14.86 -14.33
N THR A 409 15.77 -13.77 -13.83
CA THR A 409 14.63 -13.11 -14.46
C THR A 409 15.05 -12.47 -15.79
N ILE A 410 14.34 -12.80 -16.87
CA ILE A 410 14.50 -12.22 -18.20
C ILE A 410 13.18 -11.57 -18.61
N ILE A 411 13.22 -10.30 -18.95
CA ILE A 411 12.11 -9.55 -19.56
C ILE A 411 12.70 -8.68 -20.66
N GLU A 412 12.36 -8.99 -21.89
CA GLU A 412 12.87 -8.30 -23.09
C GLU A 412 11.72 -7.70 -23.90
N GLY A 413 12.04 -6.71 -24.74
CA GLY A 413 11.07 -5.96 -25.56
C GLY A 413 10.59 -4.67 -24.92
N ILE A 414 10.77 -4.51 -23.61
CA ILE A 414 10.43 -3.31 -22.83
C ILE A 414 11.53 -3.03 -21.81
N SER A 415 11.58 -1.82 -21.30
CA SER A 415 12.44 -1.49 -20.15
C SER A 415 11.75 -1.86 -18.84
N THR A 416 12.52 -2.36 -17.88
CA THR A 416 12.05 -2.67 -16.53
C THR A 416 13.01 -2.16 -15.47
N ASN A 417 12.54 -2.07 -14.23
CA ASN A 417 13.37 -1.69 -13.07
C ASN A 417 14.25 -2.84 -12.53
N LEU A 418 14.32 -3.99 -13.19
CA LEU A 418 15.20 -5.11 -12.81
C LEU A 418 16.66 -4.73 -12.57
N PRO A 419 17.33 -3.90 -13.43
CA PRO A 419 18.71 -3.48 -13.18
C PRO A 419 18.87 -2.79 -11.83
N LEU A 420 17.97 -1.88 -11.47
CA LEU A 420 18.00 -1.17 -10.19
C LEU A 420 17.85 -2.15 -9.00
N HIS A 421 16.95 -3.12 -9.09
CA HIS A 421 16.79 -4.13 -8.05
C HIS A 421 18.05 -4.98 -7.86
N ARG A 422 18.71 -5.37 -8.95
CA ARG A 422 20.01 -6.12 -8.90
C ARG A 422 21.09 -5.32 -8.18
N GLU A 423 21.14 -4.01 -8.39
CA GLU A 423 22.07 -3.12 -7.68
C GLU A 423 21.71 -2.99 -6.20
N LEU A 424 20.43 -2.80 -5.89
CA LEU A 424 19.96 -2.63 -4.50
C LEU A 424 20.20 -3.88 -3.66
N MET A 425 20.09 -5.08 -4.22
CA MET A 425 20.41 -6.32 -3.51
C MET A 425 21.89 -6.49 -3.15
N ARG A 426 22.76 -5.62 -3.68
CA ARG A 426 24.21 -5.55 -3.35
C ARG A 426 24.57 -4.28 -2.59
N ASP A 427 23.62 -3.42 -2.36
CA ASP A 427 23.82 -2.14 -1.71
C ASP A 427 24.10 -2.30 -0.21
N ALA A 428 25.24 -1.77 0.25
CA ALA A 428 25.69 -1.95 1.63
C ALA A 428 24.73 -1.37 2.67
N ALA A 429 23.99 -0.29 2.34
CA ALA A 429 23.02 0.30 3.25
C ALA A 429 21.75 -0.57 3.32
N PHE A 430 21.27 -1.06 2.19
CA PHE A 430 20.17 -2.02 2.17
C PHE A 430 20.52 -3.31 2.92
N LEU A 431 21.70 -3.86 2.69
CA LEU A 431 22.17 -5.07 3.39
C LEU A 431 22.21 -4.90 4.91
N ARG A 432 22.62 -3.74 5.41
CA ARG A 432 22.56 -3.44 6.85
C ARG A 432 21.15 -3.33 7.40
N GLY A 433 20.18 -2.94 6.56
CA GLY A 433 18.81 -2.62 6.97
C GLY A 433 18.64 -1.23 7.59
N GLY A 434 17.39 -0.84 7.81
CA GLY A 434 17.07 0.42 8.50
C GLY A 434 17.26 1.68 7.67
N THR A 435 17.26 1.59 6.34
CA THR A 435 17.29 2.76 5.43
C THR A 435 16.05 3.64 5.62
N SER A 436 16.22 4.97 5.47
CA SER A 436 15.11 5.93 5.53
C SER A 436 14.36 5.99 4.19
N ILE A 437 13.16 6.58 4.22
CA ILE A 437 12.35 6.82 3.00
C ILE A 437 13.05 7.70 1.96
N HIS A 438 14.07 8.45 2.34
CA HIS A 438 14.83 9.34 1.46
C HIS A 438 16.02 8.64 0.78
N TYR A 439 16.40 7.45 1.26
CA TYR A 439 17.62 6.77 0.85
C TYR A 439 17.74 6.57 -0.65
N LEU A 440 16.71 6.06 -1.30
CA LEU A 440 16.75 5.77 -2.74
C LEU A 440 16.90 7.04 -3.58
N GLU A 441 16.19 8.11 -3.23
CA GLU A 441 16.29 9.39 -3.94
C GLU A 441 17.69 10.01 -3.80
N GLU A 442 18.25 9.96 -2.59
CA GLU A 442 19.63 10.44 -2.34
C GLU A 442 20.66 9.63 -3.14
N ARG A 443 20.49 8.30 -3.21
CA ARG A 443 21.35 7.41 -4.01
C ARG A 443 21.27 7.74 -5.50
N LEU A 444 20.07 7.84 -6.05
CA LEU A 444 19.86 8.17 -7.47
C LEU A 444 20.41 9.55 -7.84
N ALA A 445 20.23 10.54 -6.97
CA ALA A 445 20.78 11.88 -7.17
C ALA A 445 22.34 11.90 -7.22
N LYS A 446 23.00 10.99 -6.50
CA LYS A 446 24.47 10.84 -6.58
C LYS A 446 24.91 10.23 -7.89
N LEU A 447 24.18 9.27 -8.43
CA LEU A 447 24.50 8.67 -9.75
C LEU A 447 24.40 9.69 -10.88
N THR A 448 23.33 10.51 -10.88
CA THR A 448 23.14 11.55 -11.92
C THR A 448 24.19 12.68 -11.87
N ARG A 449 24.87 12.90 -10.73
CA ARG A 449 25.93 13.90 -10.60
C ARG A 449 27.31 13.36 -10.98
N ALA A 450 27.46 12.06 -11.11
CA ALA A 450 28.72 11.40 -11.46
C ALA A 450 28.86 11.16 -12.98
N GLU A 451 27.78 11.31 -13.74
CA GLU A 451 27.74 11.40 -15.22
C GLU A 451 27.89 12.86 -15.67
#